data_da399d27937a89f86fd48fd8fab69621
#
_entry.id   da399d27937a89f86fd48fd8fab69621
#
_cell.length_a   1.000
_cell.length_b   1.000
_cell.length_c   1.000
_cell.angle_alpha   90.00
_cell.angle_beta   90.00
_cell.angle_gamma   90.00
#
_symmetry.space_group_name_H-M   'P 1'
#
loop_
_entity.id
_entity.type
_entity.pdbx_description
1 polymer ?
#
loop_
_entity_poly.entity_id
_entity_poly.type
_entity_poly.pdbx_seq_one_letter_code
_entity_poly.pdbx_strand_id
1 'polypeptide(L)'
;MPGKRTAIVTGASGGIGSGLVEAFHKNGYNVVATSLNVTKSLTASPSLALVDGDISKQETAEKAVAAAIGRFGTIDVLVTNAGIMRTKRFTEFTTEDFNALVATNLLGFLYITQLSVKQMLKQKSGSVVSITASLADQPVAGVNASVAMITKGGLNTVIKSLAIEYAKEGIRFNAVAPGIVRTPMHPDPTADVSRLPPNGKVAEVKDIADAVLYLAQAEQVTGEVLHVDGGAHAGRW
;
A
#
# COMPACT_ATOMS: atom_id res chain seq x y z
N MET A 1 -6.47 -9.40 28.68
CA MET A 1 -6.54 -9.80 27.26
C MET A 1 -5.58 -8.88 26.50
N PRO A 2 -4.79 -9.36 25.55
CA PRO A 2 -4.02 -8.45 24.72
C PRO A 2 -4.98 -7.49 24.03
N GLY A 3 -4.61 -6.21 23.97
CA GLY A 3 -5.42 -5.18 23.32
C GLY A 3 -5.64 -5.50 21.82
N LYS A 4 -6.65 -4.89 21.22
CA LYS A 4 -6.85 -5.01 19.77
C LYS A 4 -5.64 -4.45 19.03
N ARG A 5 -5.13 -5.19 18.02
CA ARG A 5 -4.07 -4.70 17.11
C ARG A 5 -4.55 -3.49 16.33
N THR A 6 -3.64 -2.60 15.97
CA THR A 6 -3.94 -1.36 15.24
C THR A 6 -3.24 -1.36 13.88
N ALA A 7 -4.00 -1.08 12.82
CA ALA A 7 -3.50 -0.89 11.47
C ALA A 7 -3.63 0.58 11.04
N ILE A 8 -2.59 1.13 10.40
CA ILE A 8 -2.67 2.39 9.67
C ILE A 8 -2.78 2.05 8.17
N VAL A 9 -3.75 2.61 7.47
CA VAL A 9 -3.96 2.43 6.03
C VAL A 9 -3.92 3.79 5.34
N THR A 10 -2.99 4.00 4.43
CA THR A 10 -2.89 5.22 3.62
C THR A 10 -3.65 5.07 2.29
N GLY A 11 -4.15 6.18 1.73
CA GLY A 11 -4.96 6.14 0.50
C GLY A 11 -6.32 5.45 0.70
N ALA A 12 -6.92 5.62 1.87
CA ALA A 12 -8.04 4.85 2.38
C ALA A 12 -9.42 5.24 1.82
N SER A 13 -9.53 6.32 1.03
CA SER A 13 -10.83 6.87 0.60
C SER A 13 -11.52 6.08 -0.51
N GLY A 14 -10.87 5.10 -1.14
CA GLY A 14 -11.47 4.33 -2.23
C GLY A 14 -10.58 3.22 -2.76
N GLY A 15 -11.08 2.46 -3.73
CA GLY A 15 -10.34 1.39 -4.40
C GLY A 15 -9.78 0.35 -3.42
N ILE A 16 -8.51 -0.02 -3.59
CA ILE A 16 -7.82 -0.97 -2.73
C ILE A 16 -7.83 -0.48 -1.27
N GLY A 17 -7.58 0.81 -1.04
CA GLY A 17 -7.48 1.36 0.31
C GLY A 17 -8.74 1.22 1.15
N SER A 18 -9.92 1.48 0.58
CA SER A 18 -11.20 1.30 1.30
C SER A 18 -11.47 -0.17 1.62
N GLY A 19 -11.14 -1.07 0.69
CA GLY A 19 -11.24 -2.51 0.95
C GLY A 19 -10.28 -3.00 2.02
N LEU A 20 -9.08 -2.43 2.11
CA LEU A 20 -8.14 -2.70 3.19
C LEU A 20 -8.68 -2.27 4.54
N VAL A 21 -9.26 -1.05 4.64
CA VAL A 21 -9.89 -0.58 5.88
C VAL A 21 -10.97 -1.55 6.32
N GLU A 22 -11.86 -1.95 5.41
CA GLU A 22 -12.93 -2.91 5.69
C GLU A 22 -12.37 -4.27 6.14
N ALA A 23 -11.36 -4.78 5.45
CA ALA A 23 -10.76 -6.07 5.75
C ALA A 23 -10.08 -6.10 7.14
N PHE A 24 -9.29 -5.09 7.48
CA PHE A 24 -8.69 -4.99 8.81
C PHE A 24 -9.75 -4.83 9.90
N HIS A 25 -10.76 -4.00 9.66
CA HIS A 25 -11.84 -3.80 10.61
C HIS A 25 -12.65 -5.10 10.88
N LYS A 26 -12.99 -5.86 9.82
CA LYS A 26 -13.65 -7.17 9.93
C LYS A 26 -12.80 -8.21 10.65
N ASN A 27 -11.47 -8.09 10.56
CA ASN A 27 -10.53 -8.96 11.29
C ASN A 27 -10.19 -8.45 12.70
N GLY A 28 -10.98 -7.54 13.24
CA GLY A 28 -10.92 -7.11 14.64
C GLY A 28 -9.85 -6.08 14.96
N TYR A 29 -9.20 -5.48 13.96
CA TYR A 29 -8.23 -4.41 14.19
C TYR A 29 -8.92 -3.08 14.50
N ASN A 30 -8.25 -2.25 15.29
CA ASN A 30 -8.45 -0.81 15.21
C ASN A 30 -7.80 -0.30 13.92
N VAL A 31 -8.39 0.69 13.26
CA VAL A 31 -7.87 1.21 12.01
C VAL A 31 -7.73 2.72 12.07
N VAL A 32 -6.59 3.24 11.63
CA VAL A 32 -6.41 4.65 11.28
C VAL A 32 -6.40 4.72 9.76
N ALA A 33 -7.42 5.32 9.19
CA ALA A 33 -7.56 5.52 7.75
C ALA A 33 -7.14 6.95 7.39
N THR A 34 -6.20 7.11 6.46
CA THR A 34 -5.77 8.45 5.99
C THR A 34 -5.80 8.56 4.48
N SER A 35 -6.32 9.67 3.98
CA SER A 35 -6.23 10.11 2.58
C SER A 35 -6.57 11.60 2.48
N LEU A 36 -6.51 12.17 1.27
CA LEU A 36 -6.83 13.59 1.03
C LEU A 36 -8.18 14.03 1.64
N ASN A 37 -9.21 13.18 1.55
CA ASN A 37 -10.58 13.48 1.99
C ASN A 37 -11.26 12.22 2.53
N VAL A 38 -10.62 11.50 3.45
CA VAL A 38 -11.18 10.23 3.97
C VAL A 38 -12.47 10.43 4.74
N THR A 39 -12.64 11.56 5.39
CA THR A 39 -13.87 11.93 6.14
C THR A 39 -15.10 12.09 5.26
N LYS A 40 -14.92 12.31 3.93
CA LYS A 40 -16.02 12.33 2.97
C LYS A 40 -16.45 10.94 2.51
N SER A 41 -15.59 9.93 2.68
CA SER A 41 -15.79 8.58 2.17
C SER A 41 -16.14 7.56 3.26
N LEU A 42 -15.67 7.79 4.48
CA LEU A 42 -15.84 6.88 5.60
C LEU A 42 -16.42 7.61 6.81
N THR A 43 -17.08 6.85 7.69
CA THR A 43 -17.61 7.37 8.96
C THR A 43 -16.76 6.81 10.11
N ALA A 44 -16.27 7.68 10.98
CA ALA A 44 -15.49 7.29 12.15
C ALA A 44 -16.32 6.42 13.12
N SER A 45 -15.64 5.53 13.84
CA SER A 45 -16.26 4.66 14.85
C SER A 45 -15.30 4.48 16.04
N PRO A 46 -15.70 3.85 17.15
CA PRO A 46 -14.78 3.59 18.26
C PRO A 46 -13.48 2.88 17.88
N SER A 47 -13.49 2.07 16.80
CA SER A 47 -12.33 1.34 16.27
C SER A 47 -11.84 1.86 14.92
N LEU A 48 -12.37 2.98 14.41
CA LEU A 48 -11.94 3.60 13.16
C LEU A 48 -11.68 5.10 13.35
N ALA A 49 -10.44 5.51 13.27
CA ALA A 49 -10.02 6.91 13.24
C ALA A 49 -9.78 7.36 11.80
N LEU A 50 -10.19 8.59 11.49
CA LEU A 50 -10.05 9.18 10.15
C LEU A 50 -9.12 10.39 10.23
N VAL A 51 -8.18 10.48 9.29
CA VAL A 51 -7.21 11.58 9.20
C VAL A 51 -7.15 12.08 7.76
N ASP A 52 -7.74 13.25 7.51
CA ASP A 52 -7.60 13.92 6.21
C ASP A 52 -6.21 14.54 6.06
N GLY A 53 -5.61 14.39 4.88
CA GLY A 53 -4.35 15.04 4.55
C GLY A 53 -3.67 14.45 3.32
N ASP A 54 -2.75 15.24 2.77
CA ASP A 54 -1.87 14.82 1.68
C ASP A 54 -0.68 14.06 2.26
N ILE A 55 -0.55 12.77 1.90
CA ILE A 55 0.52 11.91 2.41
C ILE A 55 1.92 12.38 1.96
N SER A 56 2.01 13.18 0.91
CA SER A 56 3.27 13.81 0.48
C SER A 56 3.78 14.86 1.47
N LYS A 57 2.98 15.21 2.47
CA LYS A 57 3.32 16.15 3.54
C LYS A 57 3.57 15.37 4.85
N GLN A 58 4.73 15.61 5.45
CA GLN A 58 5.13 14.95 6.70
C GLN A 58 4.10 15.13 7.82
N GLU A 59 3.45 16.30 7.88
CA GLU A 59 2.40 16.60 8.85
C GLU A 59 1.23 15.58 8.82
N THR A 60 0.87 15.08 7.65
CA THR A 60 -0.19 14.05 7.52
C THR A 60 0.24 12.74 8.18
N ALA A 61 1.49 12.33 7.97
CA ALA A 61 2.05 11.14 8.61
C ALA A 61 2.11 11.31 10.14
N GLU A 62 2.51 12.48 10.62
CA GLU A 62 2.53 12.81 12.05
C GLU A 62 1.13 12.71 12.68
N LYS A 63 0.12 13.28 12.03
CA LYS A 63 -1.29 13.20 12.48
C LYS A 63 -1.79 11.75 12.50
N ALA A 64 -1.51 10.95 11.48
CA ALA A 64 -1.94 9.55 11.41
C ALA A 64 -1.30 8.70 12.52
N VAL A 65 0.00 8.84 12.74
CA VAL A 65 0.72 8.13 13.80
C VAL A 65 0.26 8.61 15.18
N ALA A 66 0.10 9.91 15.38
CA ALA A 66 -0.42 10.46 16.65
C ALA A 66 -1.84 9.95 16.95
N ALA A 67 -2.72 9.84 15.93
CA ALA A 67 -4.05 9.28 16.10
C ALA A 67 -4.00 7.79 16.51
N ALA A 68 -3.10 6.99 15.90
CA ALA A 68 -2.93 5.58 16.27
C ALA A 68 -2.46 5.43 17.72
N ILE A 69 -1.42 6.15 18.11
CA ILE A 69 -0.84 6.06 19.44
C ILE A 69 -1.80 6.65 20.50
N GLY A 70 -2.34 7.83 20.27
CA GLY A 70 -3.20 8.53 21.23
C GLY A 70 -4.55 7.84 21.45
N ARG A 71 -5.10 7.19 20.40
CA ARG A 71 -6.41 6.57 20.49
C ARG A 71 -6.37 5.07 20.79
N PHE A 72 -5.36 4.36 20.28
CA PHE A 72 -5.30 2.91 20.33
C PHE A 72 -4.04 2.37 21.03
N GLY A 73 -3.05 3.22 21.30
CA GLY A 73 -1.85 2.89 22.06
C GLY A 73 -0.74 2.15 21.30
N THR A 74 -1.01 1.63 20.09
CA THR A 74 -0.07 0.78 19.35
C THR A 74 -0.17 0.98 17.84
N ILE A 75 0.88 0.58 17.12
CA ILE A 75 0.88 0.43 15.65
C ILE A 75 1.44 -0.96 15.35
N ASP A 76 0.56 -1.91 15.02
CA ASP A 76 0.96 -3.29 14.73
C ASP A 76 1.17 -3.51 13.24
N VAL A 77 0.40 -2.80 12.40
CA VAL A 77 0.47 -2.89 10.95
C VAL A 77 0.48 -1.49 10.33
N LEU A 78 1.36 -1.27 9.38
CA LEU A 78 1.31 -0.13 8.46
C LEU A 78 1.06 -0.64 7.04
N VAL A 79 0.01 -0.15 6.37
CA VAL A 79 -0.21 -0.39 4.95
C VAL A 79 0.02 0.88 4.16
N THR A 80 1.11 0.94 3.40
CA THR A 80 1.42 2.07 2.52
C THR A 80 0.79 1.81 1.15
N ASN A 81 -0.48 2.20 1.02
CA ASN A 81 -1.27 2.02 -0.19
C ASN A 81 -1.42 3.32 -1.01
N ALA A 82 -1.36 4.47 -0.37
CA ALA A 82 -1.45 5.75 -1.07
C ALA A 82 -0.42 5.84 -2.20
N GLY A 83 -0.86 6.16 -3.39
CA GLY A 83 -0.01 6.26 -4.55
C GLY A 83 -0.77 6.78 -5.76
N ILE A 84 -0.02 7.33 -6.70
CA ILE A 84 -0.52 7.74 -8.01
C ILE A 84 0.19 6.96 -9.11
N MET A 85 -0.51 6.79 -10.22
CA MET A 85 -0.01 6.20 -11.45
C MET A 85 -0.19 7.21 -12.58
N ARG A 86 0.81 7.33 -13.44
CA ARG A 86 0.73 8.11 -14.68
C ARG A 86 1.30 7.27 -15.82
N THR A 87 0.62 7.25 -16.95
CA THR A 87 1.02 6.52 -18.15
C THR A 87 1.18 7.50 -19.32
N LYS A 88 2.41 7.65 -19.78
CA LYS A 88 2.81 8.48 -20.92
C LYS A 88 4.03 7.85 -21.59
N ARG A 89 4.33 8.19 -22.84
CA ARG A 89 5.65 7.90 -23.41
C ARG A 89 6.73 8.56 -22.56
N PHE A 90 7.87 7.92 -22.41
CA PHE A 90 8.96 8.42 -21.56
C PHE A 90 9.35 9.87 -21.88
N THR A 91 9.41 10.22 -23.15
CA THR A 91 9.76 11.57 -23.65
C THR A 91 8.68 12.64 -23.39
N GLU A 92 7.49 12.24 -22.97
CA GLU A 92 6.34 13.15 -22.70
C GLU A 92 6.15 13.44 -21.21
N PHE A 93 6.90 12.75 -20.34
CA PHE A 93 6.86 13.04 -18.93
C PHE A 93 7.52 14.38 -18.62
N THR A 94 6.83 15.21 -17.88
CA THR A 94 7.35 16.49 -17.39
C THR A 94 8.02 16.32 -16.03
N THR A 95 8.80 17.33 -15.62
CA THR A 95 9.37 17.39 -14.26
C THR A 95 8.27 17.39 -13.20
N GLU A 96 7.15 18.04 -13.47
CA GLU A 96 5.98 18.09 -12.57
C GLU A 96 5.35 16.71 -12.40
N ASP A 97 5.22 15.92 -13.49
CA ASP A 97 4.76 14.52 -13.42
C ASP A 97 5.67 13.69 -12.53
N PHE A 98 6.98 13.80 -12.73
CA PHE A 98 7.98 13.09 -11.95
C PHE A 98 7.93 13.49 -10.47
N ASN A 99 7.93 14.79 -10.19
CA ASN A 99 7.87 15.31 -8.83
C ASN A 99 6.60 14.86 -8.11
N ALA A 100 5.45 14.82 -8.79
CA ALA A 100 4.21 14.34 -8.20
C ALA A 100 4.28 12.84 -7.84
N LEU A 101 4.88 12.01 -8.73
CA LEU A 101 5.11 10.60 -8.45
C LEU A 101 6.05 10.39 -7.26
N VAL A 102 7.16 11.12 -7.21
CA VAL A 102 8.12 11.08 -6.10
C VAL A 102 7.45 11.53 -4.80
N ALA A 103 6.76 12.66 -4.82
CA ALA A 103 6.12 13.23 -3.63
C ALA A 103 5.11 12.26 -3.02
N THR A 104 4.20 11.72 -3.81
CA THR A 104 3.16 10.84 -3.29
C THR A 104 3.69 9.44 -2.98
N ASN A 105 4.40 8.81 -3.95
CA ASN A 105 4.74 7.39 -3.83
C ASN A 105 5.97 7.15 -2.96
N LEU A 106 6.95 8.06 -2.93
CA LEU A 106 8.20 7.89 -2.19
C LEU A 106 8.26 8.71 -0.91
N LEU A 107 8.02 10.03 -0.96
CA LEU A 107 8.03 10.84 0.28
C LEU A 107 6.88 10.43 1.19
N GLY A 108 5.69 10.14 0.62
CA GLY A 108 4.56 9.61 1.40
C GLY A 108 4.91 8.29 2.10
N PHE A 109 5.56 7.36 1.41
CA PHE A 109 6.08 6.13 2.01
C PHE A 109 7.10 6.44 3.11
N LEU A 110 8.09 7.29 2.82
CA LEU A 110 9.18 7.61 3.74
C LEU A 110 8.65 8.16 5.07
N TYR A 111 7.83 9.21 5.03
CA TYR A 111 7.35 9.90 6.23
C TYR A 111 6.54 8.98 7.15
N ILE A 112 5.54 8.30 6.61
CA ILE A 112 4.67 7.45 7.43
C ILE A 112 5.41 6.21 7.93
N THR A 113 6.31 5.63 7.12
CA THR A 113 7.08 4.45 7.50
C THR A 113 8.08 4.77 8.60
N GLN A 114 8.86 5.85 8.48
CA GLN A 114 9.82 6.25 9.53
C GLN A 114 9.13 6.46 10.88
N LEU A 115 8.00 7.16 10.90
CA LEU A 115 7.28 7.44 12.15
C LEU A 115 6.65 6.17 12.73
N SER A 116 6.07 5.31 11.90
CA SER A 116 5.49 4.04 12.35
C SER A 116 6.55 3.07 12.87
N VAL A 117 7.69 2.97 12.18
CA VAL A 117 8.81 2.10 12.60
C VAL A 117 9.41 2.58 13.93
N LYS A 118 9.55 3.89 14.16
CA LYS A 118 9.97 4.42 15.46
C LYS A 118 9.07 3.95 16.61
N GLN A 119 7.77 3.80 16.37
CA GLN A 119 6.83 3.25 17.36
C GLN A 119 6.96 1.73 17.44
N MET A 120 7.06 1.02 16.31
CA MET A 120 7.24 -0.44 16.27
C MET A 120 8.54 -0.90 16.97
N LEU A 121 9.61 -0.11 16.88
CA LEU A 121 10.87 -0.35 17.63
C LEU A 121 10.65 -0.35 19.15
N LYS A 122 9.84 0.54 19.68
CA LYS A 122 9.48 0.56 21.12
C LYS A 122 8.66 -0.68 21.51
N GLN A 123 7.86 -1.19 20.59
CA GLN A 123 7.01 -2.38 20.75
C GLN A 123 7.81 -3.67 20.53
N LYS A 124 8.97 -3.62 19.87
CA LYS A 124 9.76 -4.77 19.37
C LYS A 124 8.92 -5.71 18.50
N SER A 125 8.00 -5.14 17.76
CA SER A 125 7.07 -5.87 16.89
C SER A 125 6.42 -4.91 15.91
N GLY A 126 6.19 -5.36 14.67
CA GLY A 126 5.46 -4.62 13.66
C GLY A 126 5.47 -5.28 12.30
N SER A 127 4.56 -4.88 11.44
CA SER A 127 4.50 -5.31 10.05
C SER A 127 4.21 -4.14 9.13
N VAL A 128 5.05 -3.93 8.13
CA VAL A 128 4.83 -2.95 7.06
C VAL A 128 4.53 -3.70 5.78
N VAL A 129 3.40 -3.38 5.13
CA VAL A 129 3.01 -3.96 3.84
C VAL A 129 2.77 -2.82 2.84
N SER A 130 3.54 -2.82 1.75
CA SER A 130 3.46 -1.77 0.73
C SER A 130 2.69 -2.25 -0.50
N ILE A 131 1.83 -1.41 -1.06
CA ILE A 131 1.17 -1.67 -2.34
C ILE A 131 2.05 -1.11 -3.46
N THR A 132 2.62 -2.01 -4.25
CA THR A 132 3.50 -1.69 -5.37
C THR A 132 2.78 -1.90 -6.72
N ALA A 133 3.36 -2.58 -7.67
CA ALA A 133 2.72 -2.96 -8.95
C ALA A 133 3.52 -4.10 -9.61
N SER A 134 2.85 -5.09 -10.19
CA SER A 134 3.50 -6.16 -10.93
C SER A 134 4.24 -5.66 -12.18
N LEU A 135 3.79 -4.54 -12.76
CA LEU A 135 4.47 -3.85 -13.86
C LEU A 135 5.91 -3.42 -13.55
N ALA A 136 6.28 -3.33 -12.26
CA ALA A 136 7.65 -2.98 -11.87
C ALA A 136 8.63 -4.13 -12.17
N ASP A 137 8.16 -5.36 -12.11
CA ASP A 137 8.97 -6.55 -12.36
C ASP A 137 8.74 -7.10 -13.79
N GLN A 138 7.51 -7.00 -14.32
CA GLN A 138 7.15 -7.47 -15.64
C GLN A 138 6.40 -6.40 -16.45
N PRO A 139 7.10 -5.62 -17.32
CA PRO A 139 6.46 -4.64 -18.19
C PRO A 139 5.53 -5.30 -19.21
N VAL A 140 4.44 -4.61 -19.53
CA VAL A 140 3.45 -5.05 -20.52
C VAL A 140 3.48 -4.12 -21.73
N ALA A 141 3.51 -4.69 -22.93
CA ALA A 141 3.49 -3.93 -24.18
C ALA A 141 2.24 -3.03 -24.24
N GLY A 142 2.42 -1.79 -24.68
CA GLY A 142 1.34 -0.79 -24.76
C GLY A 142 0.99 -0.09 -23.43
N VAL A 143 1.63 -0.47 -22.31
CA VAL A 143 1.49 0.24 -21.03
C VAL A 143 2.72 1.11 -20.77
N ASN A 144 2.61 2.40 -21.10
CA ASN A 144 3.72 3.35 -20.98
C ASN A 144 3.85 3.88 -19.55
N ALA A 145 4.32 3.06 -18.62
CA ALA A 145 4.39 3.35 -17.19
C ALA A 145 5.82 3.51 -16.64
N SER A 146 6.83 3.62 -17.50
CA SER A 146 8.24 3.57 -17.12
C SER A 146 8.62 4.49 -15.96
N VAL A 147 8.19 5.75 -15.99
CA VAL A 147 8.50 6.72 -14.91
C VAL A 147 7.79 6.37 -13.60
N ALA A 148 6.54 5.90 -13.65
CA ALA A 148 5.84 5.44 -12.45
C ALA A 148 6.55 4.21 -11.84
N MET A 149 7.14 3.34 -12.66
CA MET A 149 7.88 2.15 -12.20
C MET A 149 9.21 2.49 -11.52
N ILE A 150 9.79 3.67 -11.73
CA ILE A 150 10.92 4.16 -10.92
C ILE A 150 10.52 4.17 -9.44
N THR A 151 9.32 4.66 -9.12
CA THR A 151 8.84 4.72 -7.75
C THR A 151 8.40 3.36 -7.22
N LYS A 152 7.62 2.59 -7.98
CA LYS A 152 7.09 1.29 -7.56
C LYS A 152 8.16 0.21 -7.48
N GLY A 153 9.09 0.16 -8.44
CA GLY A 153 10.26 -0.73 -8.40
C GLY A 153 11.25 -0.34 -7.29
N GLY A 154 11.44 0.96 -7.05
CA GLY A 154 12.20 1.45 -5.91
C GLY A 154 11.62 0.96 -4.57
N LEU A 155 10.29 0.94 -4.44
CA LEU A 155 9.64 0.38 -3.24
C LEU A 155 9.89 -1.14 -3.10
N ASN A 156 9.84 -1.93 -4.18
CA ASN A 156 10.17 -3.37 -4.13
C ASN A 156 11.60 -3.60 -3.60
N THR A 157 12.54 -2.74 -3.98
CA THR A 157 13.94 -2.84 -3.54
C THR A 157 14.10 -2.40 -2.09
N VAL A 158 13.51 -1.27 -1.69
CA VAL A 158 13.67 -0.75 -0.33
C VAL A 158 13.01 -1.65 0.71
N ILE A 159 11.90 -2.31 0.39
CA ILE A 159 11.25 -3.29 1.27
C ILE A 159 12.20 -4.44 1.63
N LYS A 160 12.94 -4.99 0.66
CA LYS A 160 13.94 -6.03 0.91
C LYS A 160 15.08 -5.53 1.82
N SER A 161 15.53 -4.30 1.59
CA SER A 161 16.58 -3.68 2.42
C SER A 161 16.11 -3.49 3.86
N LEU A 162 14.91 -2.90 4.07
CA LEU A 162 14.34 -2.69 5.39
C LEU A 162 14.02 -3.99 6.12
N ALA A 163 13.62 -5.05 5.39
CA ALA A 163 13.39 -6.37 5.97
C ALA A 163 14.65 -6.93 6.65
N ILE A 164 15.82 -6.75 6.03
CA ILE A 164 17.10 -7.15 6.62
C ILE A 164 17.53 -6.20 7.75
N GLU A 165 17.35 -4.89 7.55
CA GLU A 165 17.74 -3.86 8.52
C GLU A 165 17.04 -4.05 9.87
N TYR A 166 15.73 -4.36 9.85
CA TYR A 166 14.90 -4.43 11.07
C TYR A 166 14.50 -5.86 11.49
N ALA A 167 15.06 -6.90 10.89
CA ALA A 167 14.72 -8.30 11.21
C ALA A 167 14.91 -8.64 12.70
N LYS A 168 16.02 -8.18 13.29
CA LYS A 168 16.38 -8.46 14.70
C LYS A 168 15.49 -7.71 15.69
N GLU A 169 14.86 -6.63 15.26
CA GLU A 169 13.92 -5.82 16.04
C GLU A 169 12.49 -6.36 15.99
N GLY A 170 12.25 -7.46 15.28
CA GLY A 170 10.94 -8.09 15.15
C GLY A 170 9.98 -7.31 14.24
N ILE A 171 10.50 -6.46 13.33
CA ILE A 171 9.70 -5.70 12.39
C ILE A 171 9.87 -6.29 10.99
N ARG A 172 8.75 -6.62 10.36
CA ARG A 172 8.71 -7.24 9.02
C ARG A 172 8.30 -6.23 7.97
N PHE A 173 8.89 -6.35 6.79
CA PHE A 173 8.60 -5.51 5.63
C PHE A 173 8.32 -6.40 4.43
N ASN A 174 7.13 -6.24 3.84
CA ASN A 174 6.70 -6.95 2.66
C ASN A 174 5.98 -6.01 1.69
N ALA A 175 5.75 -6.46 0.47
CA ALA A 175 4.94 -5.77 -0.51
C ALA A 175 3.92 -6.71 -1.13
N VAL A 176 2.79 -6.15 -1.54
CA VAL A 176 1.88 -6.77 -2.50
C VAL A 176 2.03 -6.01 -3.81
N ALA A 177 2.25 -6.74 -4.90
CA ALA A 177 2.37 -6.21 -6.26
C ALA A 177 1.12 -6.59 -7.08
N PRO A 178 0.08 -5.74 -7.11
CA PRO A 178 -1.12 -5.99 -7.88
C PRO A 178 -0.87 -5.94 -9.39
N GLY A 179 -1.62 -6.75 -10.13
CA GLY A 179 -1.88 -6.53 -11.55
C GLY A 179 -3.02 -5.53 -11.75
N ILE A 180 -3.90 -5.82 -12.73
CA ILE A 180 -5.12 -5.04 -12.96
C ILE A 180 -6.13 -5.40 -11.88
N VAL A 181 -6.62 -4.40 -11.13
CA VAL A 181 -7.62 -4.54 -10.07
C VAL A 181 -8.87 -3.74 -10.42
N ARG A 182 -10.05 -4.33 -10.26
CA ARG A 182 -11.32 -3.64 -10.45
C ARG A 182 -11.52 -2.59 -9.37
N THR A 183 -11.36 -1.33 -9.74
CA THR A 183 -11.46 -0.15 -8.88
C THR A 183 -12.04 1.01 -9.68
N PRO A 184 -12.45 2.12 -9.03
CA PRO A 184 -12.83 3.33 -9.76
C PRO A 184 -11.73 3.90 -10.68
N MET A 185 -10.45 3.59 -10.42
CA MET A 185 -9.34 3.95 -11.31
C MET A 185 -9.37 3.14 -12.63
N HIS A 186 -9.94 1.93 -12.61
CA HIS A 186 -10.10 1.04 -13.75
C HIS A 186 -11.56 0.54 -13.78
N PRO A 187 -12.52 1.38 -14.19
CA PRO A 187 -13.97 1.07 -14.08
C PRO A 187 -14.40 -0.07 -15.02
N ASP A 188 -13.74 -0.21 -16.16
CA ASP A 188 -13.95 -1.33 -17.09
C ASP A 188 -12.59 -1.94 -17.52
N PRO A 189 -11.94 -2.69 -16.63
CA PRO A 189 -10.63 -3.29 -16.91
C PRO A 189 -10.73 -4.46 -17.90
N THR A 190 -11.93 -4.90 -18.28
CA THR A 190 -12.17 -6.00 -19.24
C THR A 190 -12.49 -5.51 -20.66
N ALA A 191 -12.55 -4.20 -20.88
CA ALA A 191 -12.84 -3.62 -22.20
C ALA A 191 -11.83 -4.04 -23.27
N ASP A 192 -10.59 -4.36 -22.87
CA ASP A 192 -9.56 -4.90 -23.75
C ASP A 192 -9.10 -6.28 -23.23
N VAL A 193 -9.71 -7.34 -23.75
CA VAL A 193 -9.41 -8.73 -23.40
C VAL A 193 -7.95 -9.13 -23.69
N SER A 194 -7.27 -8.41 -24.60
CA SER A 194 -5.84 -8.67 -24.89
C SER A 194 -4.91 -8.30 -23.72
N ARG A 195 -5.43 -7.57 -22.75
CA ARG A 195 -4.70 -7.15 -21.54
C ARG A 195 -5.06 -7.95 -20.29
N LEU A 196 -5.96 -8.93 -20.41
CA LEU A 196 -6.26 -9.80 -19.28
C LEU A 196 -5.02 -10.61 -18.90
N PRO A 197 -4.83 -10.86 -17.60
CA PRO A 197 -3.72 -11.70 -17.14
C PRO A 197 -3.89 -13.16 -17.60
N PRO A 198 -2.85 -14.01 -17.49
CA PRO A 198 -2.88 -15.41 -17.94
C PRO A 198 -4.07 -16.22 -17.44
N ASN A 199 -4.54 -15.96 -16.22
CA ASN A 199 -5.72 -16.65 -15.66
C ASN A 199 -7.06 -16.15 -16.23
N GLY A 200 -7.05 -15.17 -17.15
CA GLY A 200 -8.25 -14.60 -17.77
C GLY A 200 -9.15 -13.77 -16.84
N LYS A 201 -8.71 -13.42 -15.65
CA LYS A 201 -9.52 -12.73 -14.64
C LYS A 201 -8.83 -11.49 -14.13
N VAL A 202 -9.59 -10.41 -14.01
CA VAL A 202 -9.17 -9.20 -13.30
C VAL A 202 -9.28 -9.44 -11.80
N ALA A 203 -8.29 -9.01 -11.04
CA ALA A 203 -8.34 -9.11 -9.58
C ALA A 203 -9.42 -8.18 -8.99
N GLU A 204 -10.05 -8.64 -7.95
CA GLU A 204 -10.94 -7.82 -7.12
C GLU A 204 -10.16 -7.21 -5.95
N VAL A 205 -10.70 -6.13 -5.37
CA VAL A 205 -10.10 -5.48 -4.19
C VAL A 205 -9.88 -6.48 -3.05
N LYS A 206 -10.78 -7.45 -2.91
CA LYS A 206 -10.69 -8.51 -1.91
C LYS A 206 -9.41 -9.36 -2.08
N ASP A 207 -9.00 -9.68 -3.30
CA ASP A 207 -7.80 -10.50 -3.54
C ASP A 207 -6.54 -9.81 -3.01
N ILE A 208 -6.48 -8.49 -3.17
CA ILE A 208 -5.39 -7.67 -2.65
C ILE A 208 -5.45 -7.58 -1.13
N ALA A 209 -6.65 -7.39 -0.57
CA ALA A 209 -6.85 -7.29 0.87
C ALA A 209 -6.48 -8.59 1.60
N ASP A 210 -6.84 -9.74 1.05
CA ASP A 210 -6.47 -11.06 1.59
C ASP A 210 -4.95 -11.27 1.60
N ALA A 211 -4.27 -10.88 0.51
CA ALA A 211 -2.81 -10.94 0.43
C ALA A 211 -2.12 -10.01 1.47
N VAL A 212 -2.64 -8.81 1.66
CA VAL A 212 -2.14 -7.87 2.67
C VAL A 212 -2.35 -8.41 4.08
N LEU A 213 -3.53 -8.96 4.38
CA LEU A 213 -3.81 -9.58 5.68
C LEU A 213 -2.89 -10.77 5.95
N TYR A 214 -2.66 -11.62 4.94
CA TYR A 214 -1.71 -12.72 5.05
C TYR A 214 -0.31 -12.21 5.43
N LEU A 215 0.25 -11.26 4.69
CA LEU A 215 1.58 -10.70 4.97
C LEU A 215 1.64 -9.97 6.31
N ALA A 216 0.55 -9.32 6.72
CA ALA A 216 0.46 -8.67 8.03
C ALA A 216 0.53 -9.67 9.21
N GLN A 217 0.10 -10.92 9.00
CA GLN A 217 -0.01 -11.95 10.04
C GLN A 217 1.06 -13.04 9.95
N ALA A 218 1.66 -13.26 8.78
CA ALA A 218 2.64 -14.32 8.54
C ALA A 218 4.00 -13.99 9.17
N GLU A 219 4.25 -14.47 10.39
CA GLU A 219 5.41 -14.09 11.22
C GLU A 219 6.77 -14.46 10.58
N GLN A 220 6.83 -15.51 9.75
CA GLN A 220 8.06 -15.95 9.10
C GLN A 220 8.27 -15.33 7.71
N VAL A 221 7.40 -14.40 7.27
CA VAL A 221 7.50 -13.78 5.94
C VAL A 221 7.97 -12.34 6.08
N THR A 222 9.17 -12.05 5.57
CA THR A 222 9.73 -10.69 5.47
C THR A 222 10.62 -10.58 4.23
N GLY A 223 10.64 -9.41 3.59
CA GLY A 223 11.37 -9.17 2.34
C GLY A 223 10.67 -9.67 1.09
N GLU A 224 9.43 -10.14 1.19
CA GLU A 224 8.66 -10.70 0.08
C GLU A 224 7.92 -9.61 -0.72
N VAL A 225 7.88 -9.79 -2.03
CA VAL A 225 7.01 -9.05 -2.96
C VAL A 225 6.01 -10.05 -3.55
N LEU A 226 4.83 -10.11 -2.93
CA LEU A 226 3.78 -11.04 -3.31
C LEU A 226 2.97 -10.50 -4.49
N HIS A 227 3.07 -11.16 -5.64
CA HIS A 227 2.31 -10.79 -6.82
C HIS A 227 0.87 -11.30 -6.74
N VAL A 228 -0.08 -10.39 -6.96
CA VAL A 228 -1.52 -10.69 -7.05
C VAL A 228 -2.01 -10.14 -8.40
N ASP A 229 -1.66 -10.84 -9.46
CA ASP A 229 -1.76 -10.34 -10.84
C ASP A 229 -2.21 -11.40 -11.86
N GLY A 230 -2.75 -12.54 -11.38
CA GLY A 230 -3.23 -13.61 -12.22
C GLY A 230 -2.14 -14.33 -13.03
N GLY A 231 -0.87 -14.21 -12.61
CA GLY A 231 0.29 -14.82 -13.26
C GLY A 231 1.00 -13.91 -14.27
N ALA A 232 0.60 -12.64 -14.39
CA ALA A 232 1.17 -11.71 -15.37
C ALA A 232 2.69 -11.52 -15.21
N HIS A 233 3.21 -11.58 -13.96
CA HIS A 233 4.65 -11.45 -13.70
C HIS A 233 5.47 -12.70 -14.05
N ALA A 234 4.81 -13.88 -14.17
CA ALA A 234 5.52 -15.15 -14.28
C ALA A 234 6.13 -15.40 -15.68
N GLY A 235 5.72 -14.64 -16.69
CA GLY A 235 6.24 -14.83 -18.04
C GLY A 235 5.47 -14.08 -19.11
N ARG A 236 5.69 -14.53 -20.36
CA ARG A 236 5.02 -14.02 -21.56
C ARG A 236 3.82 -14.93 -21.86
N TRP A 237 2.68 -14.37 -22.12
CA TRP A 237 1.45 -15.08 -22.49
C TRP A 237 0.80 -14.49 -23.76
#